data_bc07ba0fe278a3ff5851476f2ea83475
#
_entry.id   bc07ba0fe278a3ff5851476f2ea83475
#
_cell.length_a   1.000
_cell.length_b   1.000
_cell.length_c   1.000
_cell.angle_alpha   90.00
_cell.angle_beta   90.00
_cell.angle_gamma   90.00
#
_symmetry.space_group_name_H-M   'P 1'
#
loop_
_entity.id
_entity.type
_entity.pdbx_description
1 polymer ?
#
loop_
_entity_poly.entity_id
_entity_poly.type
_entity_poly.pdbx_seq_one_letter_code
_entity_poly.pdbx_strand_id
1 'polypeptide(L)'
;MDAYLQWIKGYIYDEPEKGKYITVISGSYPLFQYKQTDAFFRGIDFDVRLKPIPHFEYHLLSGLIWANEKRTGNYLPYIPSARFDHDLTWEDIRVGKANAWLQLKHRLVLKQTRFHPASDLIDFTPPTYNLFGFEAGIEWPLSERNKLRMLLAADNLFNKEYKEYTNRSRYYAHDMGRDIRFSVGWFF
;
A
#
# COMPACT_ATOMS: atom_id res chain seq x y z
N MET A 1 8.37 -11.02 12.55
CA MET A 1 9.47 -10.23 11.99
C MET A 1 10.30 -11.15 11.13
N ASP A 2 10.48 -10.81 9.85
CA ASP A 2 11.25 -11.57 8.88
C ASP A 2 12.32 -10.67 8.27
N ALA A 3 13.54 -11.22 8.11
CA ALA A 3 14.62 -10.55 7.40
C ALA A 3 15.12 -11.47 6.29
N TYR A 4 15.35 -10.92 5.11
CA TYR A 4 15.75 -11.72 3.96
C TYR A 4 16.86 -11.07 3.14
N LEU A 5 17.64 -11.94 2.50
CA LEU A 5 18.67 -11.60 1.52
C LEU A 5 18.46 -12.49 0.30
N GLN A 6 18.43 -11.91 -0.89
CA GLN A 6 18.17 -12.66 -2.12
C GLN A 6 19.07 -12.15 -3.26
N TRP A 7 19.77 -13.09 -3.91
CA TRP A 7 20.53 -12.84 -5.12
C TRP A 7 19.77 -13.40 -6.31
N ILE A 8 19.45 -12.54 -7.27
CA ILE A 8 18.73 -12.93 -8.48
C ILE A 8 19.64 -12.69 -9.68
N LYS A 9 19.93 -13.77 -10.41
CA LYS A 9 20.64 -13.67 -11.69
C LYS A 9 19.63 -13.38 -12.79
N GLY A 10 19.99 -12.42 -13.66
CA GLY A 10 19.17 -12.10 -14.82
C GLY A 10 17.82 -11.49 -14.45
N TYR A 11 17.75 -10.70 -13.38
CA TYR A 11 16.54 -9.96 -13.01
C TYR A 11 16.13 -9.01 -14.13
N ILE A 12 14.89 -9.11 -14.57
CA ILE A 12 14.32 -8.28 -15.64
C ILE A 12 13.51 -7.15 -15.03
N TYR A 13 13.77 -5.93 -15.46
CA TYR A 13 13.01 -4.74 -15.10
C TYR A 13 12.88 -3.84 -16.32
N ASP A 14 11.98 -2.89 -16.28
CA ASP A 14 11.90 -1.87 -17.29
C ASP A 14 12.30 -0.51 -16.75
N GLU A 15 12.80 0.32 -17.63
CA GLU A 15 13.32 1.64 -17.32
C GLU A 15 12.95 2.60 -18.45
N PRO A 16 12.53 3.85 -18.14
CA PRO A 16 12.23 4.82 -19.16
C PRO A 16 13.52 5.30 -19.85
N GLU A 17 13.47 5.45 -21.15
CA GLU A 17 14.48 6.18 -21.90
C GLU A 17 14.16 7.68 -21.90
N LYS A 18 14.84 8.44 -21.05
CA LYS A 18 14.63 9.89 -20.94
C LYS A 18 14.73 10.60 -22.30
N GLY A 19 13.72 11.42 -22.60
CA GLY A 19 13.65 12.19 -23.85
C GLY A 19 13.21 11.39 -25.07
N LYS A 20 12.94 10.09 -24.95
CA LYS A 20 12.41 9.29 -26.07
C LYS A 20 10.91 9.02 -25.87
N TYR A 21 10.17 9.21 -26.94
CA TYR A 21 8.72 9.04 -26.98
C TYR A 21 8.32 8.21 -28.20
N ILE A 22 7.26 7.44 -28.05
CA ILE A 22 6.55 6.79 -29.15
C ILE A 22 5.26 7.57 -29.36
N THR A 23 5.09 8.07 -30.60
CA THR A 23 3.86 8.75 -31.01
C THR A 23 2.95 7.78 -31.75
N VAL A 24 1.74 7.63 -31.27
CA VAL A 24 0.67 6.83 -31.85
C VAL A 24 -0.58 7.72 -32.03
N ILE A 25 -1.62 7.19 -32.68
CA ILE A 25 -2.87 7.95 -32.95
C ILE A 25 -3.47 8.53 -31.65
N SER A 26 -3.35 7.82 -30.52
CA SER A 26 -3.91 8.23 -29.24
C SER A 26 -3.03 9.20 -28.43
N GLY A 27 -1.82 9.52 -28.90
CA GLY A 27 -0.91 10.44 -28.20
C GLY A 27 0.55 10.06 -28.27
N SER A 28 1.38 10.83 -27.54
CA SER A 28 2.82 10.59 -27.40
C SER A 28 3.13 10.07 -26.01
N TYR A 29 3.79 8.92 -25.93
CA TYR A 29 4.07 8.20 -24.68
C TYR A 29 5.57 8.00 -24.48
N PRO A 30 6.08 8.09 -23.22
CA PRO A 30 7.48 7.78 -22.95
C PRO A 30 7.82 6.35 -23.36
N LEU A 31 9.01 6.18 -23.94
CA LEU A 31 9.54 4.88 -24.30
C LEU A 31 10.12 4.19 -23.04
N PHE A 32 9.68 2.96 -22.77
CA PHE A 32 10.28 2.09 -21.77
C PHE A 32 11.02 0.93 -22.42
N GLN A 33 12.16 0.59 -21.88
CA GLN A 33 12.96 -0.56 -22.32
C GLN A 33 13.10 -1.59 -21.22
N TYR A 34 12.97 -2.86 -21.58
CA TYR A 34 13.34 -3.95 -20.68
C TYR A 34 14.86 -4.07 -20.59
N LYS A 35 15.35 -4.14 -19.37
CA LYS A 35 16.75 -4.39 -19.04
C LYS A 35 16.88 -5.65 -18.21
N GLN A 36 18.03 -6.27 -18.26
CA GLN A 36 18.37 -7.45 -17.48
C GLN A 36 19.67 -7.22 -16.72
N THR A 37 19.68 -7.54 -15.44
CA THR A 37 20.87 -7.43 -14.60
C THR A 37 20.85 -8.48 -13.49
N ASP A 38 22.02 -8.75 -12.91
CA ASP A 38 22.07 -9.45 -11.63
C ASP A 38 21.71 -8.47 -10.52
N ALA A 39 20.80 -8.86 -9.66
CA ALA A 39 20.24 -8.03 -8.61
C ALA A 39 20.45 -8.60 -7.22
N PHE A 40 20.59 -7.70 -6.24
CA PHE A 40 20.63 -8.04 -4.83
C PHE A 40 19.49 -7.35 -4.09
N PHE A 41 18.61 -8.16 -3.52
CA PHE A 41 17.49 -7.74 -2.70
C PHE A 41 17.79 -8.04 -1.24
N ARG A 42 17.39 -7.13 -0.36
CA ARG A 42 17.40 -7.32 1.08
C ARG A 42 16.22 -6.57 1.68
N GLY A 43 15.64 -7.13 2.71
CA GLY A 43 14.49 -6.50 3.34
C GLY A 43 14.25 -7.00 4.75
N ILE A 44 13.39 -6.26 5.42
CA ILE A 44 12.89 -6.55 6.76
C ILE A 44 11.40 -6.28 6.76
N ASP A 45 10.61 -7.27 7.18
CA ASP A 45 9.17 -7.16 7.34
C ASP A 45 8.81 -7.32 8.82
N PHE A 46 7.92 -6.47 9.29
CA PHE A 46 7.36 -6.53 10.64
C PHE A 46 5.85 -6.77 10.56
N ASP A 47 5.39 -7.77 11.31
CA ASP A 47 3.99 -8.01 11.60
C ASP A 47 3.90 -8.17 13.13
N VAL A 48 3.33 -7.18 13.81
CA VAL A 48 3.25 -7.13 15.27
C VAL A 48 1.81 -6.90 15.66
N ARG A 49 1.24 -7.84 16.43
CA ARG A 49 -0.11 -7.76 17.00
C ARG A 49 -0.01 -7.72 18.51
N LEU A 50 -0.66 -6.73 19.10
CA LEU A 50 -0.70 -6.52 20.54
C LEU A 50 -2.17 -6.42 20.99
N LYS A 51 -2.51 -7.13 22.06
CA LYS A 51 -3.80 -7.03 22.75
C LYS A 51 -3.59 -6.52 24.18
N PRO A 52 -3.34 -5.19 24.34
CA PRO A 52 -2.99 -4.63 25.65
C PRO A 52 -4.12 -4.73 26.67
N ILE A 53 -5.37 -4.73 26.22
CA ILE A 53 -6.58 -4.92 27.02
C ILE A 53 -7.58 -5.79 26.26
N PRO A 54 -8.56 -6.43 26.93
CA PRO A 54 -9.62 -7.17 26.26
C PRO A 54 -10.36 -6.32 25.23
N HIS A 55 -10.75 -6.95 24.13
CA HIS A 55 -11.50 -6.32 23.02
C HIS A 55 -10.75 -5.24 22.23
N PHE A 56 -9.48 -5.02 22.51
CA PHE A 56 -8.68 -4.01 21.83
C PHE A 56 -7.42 -4.64 21.23
N GLU A 57 -7.23 -4.50 19.92
CA GLU A 57 -6.06 -4.98 19.20
C GLU A 57 -5.36 -3.83 18.46
N TYR A 58 -4.07 -3.75 18.63
CA TYR A 58 -3.19 -2.95 17.77
C TYR A 58 -2.40 -3.87 16.85
N HIS A 59 -2.43 -3.58 15.55
CA HIS A 59 -1.68 -4.31 14.54
C HIS A 59 -0.79 -3.34 13.76
N LEU A 60 0.51 -3.64 13.69
CA LEU A 60 1.50 -2.93 12.89
C LEU A 60 2.04 -3.86 11.82
N LEU A 61 1.85 -3.47 10.56
CA LEU A 61 2.51 -4.04 9.40
C LEU A 61 3.52 -3.06 8.83
N SER A 62 4.74 -3.50 8.57
CA SER A 62 5.77 -2.67 7.96
C SER A 62 6.65 -3.47 7.04
N GLY A 63 7.03 -2.90 5.90
CA GLY A 63 7.97 -3.49 4.96
C GLY A 63 9.04 -2.47 4.56
N LEU A 64 10.30 -2.90 4.67
CA LEU A 64 11.47 -2.15 4.23
C LEU A 64 12.25 -3.02 3.26
N ILE A 65 12.40 -2.56 2.02
CA ILE A 65 13.10 -3.29 0.97
C ILE A 65 14.15 -2.42 0.30
N TRP A 66 15.31 -3.01 0.03
CA TRP A 66 16.37 -2.44 -0.77
C TRP A 66 16.64 -3.39 -1.93
N ALA A 67 16.80 -2.86 -3.12
CA ALA A 67 17.19 -3.63 -4.29
C ALA A 67 18.22 -2.86 -5.12
N ASN A 68 19.34 -3.49 -5.38
CA ASN A 68 20.44 -2.89 -6.09
C ASN A 68 20.88 -3.77 -7.28
N GLU A 69 21.25 -3.14 -8.35
CA GLU A 69 22.02 -3.78 -9.43
C GLU A 69 23.39 -4.18 -8.89
N LYS A 70 23.76 -5.44 -9.07
CA LYS A 70 25.00 -5.99 -8.50
C LYS A 70 26.26 -5.36 -9.09
N ARG A 71 26.26 -5.04 -10.39
CA ARG A 71 27.42 -4.52 -11.11
C ARG A 71 27.72 -3.06 -10.77
N THR A 72 26.71 -2.22 -10.71
CA THR A 72 26.86 -0.76 -10.51
C THR A 72 26.58 -0.31 -9.08
N GLY A 73 25.87 -1.12 -8.32
CA GLY A 73 25.35 -0.75 -6.99
C GLY A 73 24.16 0.20 -7.03
N ASN A 74 23.71 0.63 -8.20
CA ASN A 74 22.56 1.52 -8.35
C ASN A 74 21.28 0.87 -7.84
N TYR A 75 20.40 1.67 -7.27
CA TYR A 75 19.07 1.21 -6.89
C TYR A 75 18.23 0.86 -8.13
N LEU A 76 17.52 -0.25 -8.05
CA LEU A 76 16.54 -0.64 -9.06
C LEU A 76 15.31 0.29 -9.01
N PRO A 77 14.70 0.60 -10.16
CA PRO A 77 13.50 1.42 -10.21
C PRO A 77 12.28 0.70 -9.61
N TYR A 78 11.27 1.47 -9.23
CA TYR A 78 9.96 1.01 -8.76
C TYR A 78 9.99 0.08 -7.54
N ILE A 79 11.03 0.15 -6.74
CA ILE A 79 11.10 -0.56 -5.46
C ILE A 79 10.24 0.19 -4.44
N PRO A 80 9.34 -0.48 -3.70
CA PRO A 80 8.44 0.17 -2.77
C PRO A 80 9.14 1.06 -1.74
N SER A 81 8.52 2.17 -1.42
CA SER A 81 8.89 3.02 -0.28
C SER A 81 8.69 2.26 1.04
N ALA A 82 9.41 2.65 2.07
CA ALA A 82 9.15 2.17 3.42
C ALA A 82 7.72 2.54 3.82
N ARG A 83 6.97 1.57 4.31
CA ARG A 83 5.55 1.71 4.66
C ARG A 83 5.28 1.14 6.03
N PHE A 84 4.43 1.85 6.77
CA PHE A 84 3.93 1.47 8.09
C PHE A 84 2.41 1.56 8.08
N ASP A 85 1.74 0.42 8.19
CA ASP A 85 0.30 0.32 8.33
C ASP A 85 -0.02 0.04 9.80
N HIS A 86 -0.81 0.92 10.41
CA HIS A 86 -1.25 0.83 11.80
C HIS A 86 -2.76 0.63 11.81
N ASP A 87 -3.22 -0.45 12.40
CA ASP A 87 -4.63 -0.74 12.62
C ASP A 87 -4.93 -0.80 14.11
N LEU A 88 -5.95 -0.09 14.56
CA LEU A 88 -6.49 -0.13 15.90
C LEU A 88 -7.91 -0.71 15.82
N THR A 89 -8.12 -1.89 16.37
CA THR A 89 -9.41 -2.57 16.33
C THR A 89 -10.00 -2.66 17.73
N TRP A 90 -11.25 -2.24 17.85
CA TRP A 90 -12.08 -2.46 19.01
C TRP A 90 -13.18 -3.46 18.64
N GLU A 91 -13.17 -4.62 19.27
CA GLU A 91 -14.09 -5.74 19.02
C GLU A 91 -15.11 -5.89 20.13
N ASP A 92 -16.16 -6.69 19.88
CA ASP A 92 -17.19 -7.07 20.85
C ASP A 92 -17.93 -5.90 21.51
N ILE A 93 -18.13 -4.81 20.78
CA ILE A 93 -18.92 -3.67 21.25
C ILE A 93 -20.39 -4.07 21.28
N ARG A 94 -20.99 -4.18 22.49
CA ARG A 94 -22.38 -4.56 22.65
C ARG A 94 -23.31 -3.38 22.42
N VAL A 95 -24.21 -3.51 21.43
CA VAL A 95 -25.26 -2.52 21.10
C VAL A 95 -26.61 -3.26 21.18
N GLY A 96 -27.19 -3.35 22.39
CA GLY A 96 -28.37 -4.15 22.63
C GLY A 96 -28.09 -5.64 22.40
N LYS A 97 -28.77 -6.24 21.41
CA LYS A 97 -28.54 -7.63 20.99
C LYS A 97 -27.45 -7.77 19.93
N ALA A 98 -27.02 -6.67 19.34
CA ALA A 98 -26.03 -6.67 18.27
C ALA A 98 -24.61 -6.69 18.83
N ASN A 99 -23.68 -7.20 18.02
CA ASN A 99 -22.25 -7.09 18.25
C ASN A 99 -21.63 -6.18 17.17
N ALA A 100 -20.84 -5.21 17.57
CA ALA A 100 -20.21 -4.28 16.68
C ALA A 100 -18.69 -4.27 16.86
N TRP A 101 -17.99 -3.75 15.86
CA TRP A 101 -16.55 -3.50 15.92
C TRP A 101 -16.23 -2.19 15.20
N LEU A 102 -15.09 -1.62 15.56
CA LEU A 102 -14.52 -0.44 14.91
C LEU A 102 -13.03 -0.67 14.69
N GLN A 103 -12.57 -0.47 13.47
CA GLN A 103 -11.16 -0.46 13.13
C GLN A 103 -10.78 0.94 12.61
N LEU A 104 -9.77 1.55 13.19
CA LEU A 104 -9.12 2.76 12.69
C LEU A 104 -7.84 2.37 11.97
N LYS A 105 -7.63 2.92 10.78
CA LYS A 105 -6.52 2.60 9.89
C LYS A 105 -5.66 3.83 9.66
N HIS A 106 -4.36 3.67 9.78
CA HIS A 106 -3.40 4.72 9.43
C HIS A 106 -2.26 4.11 8.61
N ARG A 107 -1.99 4.68 7.46
CA ARG A 107 -0.85 4.33 6.62
C ARG A 107 0.11 5.50 6.51
N LEU A 108 1.35 5.27 6.92
CA LEU A 108 2.48 6.17 6.68
C LEU A 108 3.35 5.58 5.58
N VAL A 109 3.57 6.33 4.51
CA VAL A 109 4.52 5.98 3.44
C VAL A 109 5.60 7.03 3.40
N LEU A 110 6.85 6.62 3.59
CA LEU A 110 7.98 7.51 3.57
C LEU A 110 8.40 7.84 2.13
N LYS A 111 8.99 9.01 1.92
CA LYS A 111 9.61 9.35 0.65
C LYS A 111 10.63 8.29 0.25
N GLN A 112 10.57 7.80 -0.98
CA GLN A 112 11.58 6.89 -1.49
C GLN A 112 12.89 7.64 -1.78
N THR A 113 13.89 7.37 -0.96
CA THR A 113 15.24 7.95 -1.12
C THR A 113 16.19 7.00 -1.85
N ARG A 114 15.79 5.73 -2.00
CA ARG A 114 16.56 4.68 -2.64
C ARG A 114 16.12 4.53 -4.10
N PHE A 115 16.53 5.47 -4.92
CA PHE A 115 16.25 5.46 -6.36
C PHE A 115 17.44 6.02 -7.13
N HIS A 116 17.53 5.67 -8.42
CA HIS A 116 18.53 6.23 -9.32
C HIS A 116 17.83 7.19 -10.28
N PRO A 117 18.15 8.51 -10.28
CA PRO A 117 17.42 9.49 -11.10
C PRO A 117 17.41 9.19 -12.58
N ALA A 118 18.47 8.56 -13.12
CA ALA A 118 18.52 8.19 -14.53
C ALA A 118 17.53 7.07 -14.91
N SER A 119 17.08 6.27 -13.93
CA SER A 119 16.14 5.17 -14.12
C SER A 119 14.67 5.57 -13.93
N ASP A 120 14.38 6.86 -13.91
CA ASP A 120 13.02 7.39 -13.73
C ASP A 120 12.74 8.51 -14.73
N LEU A 121 11.47 8.75 -15.09
CA LEU A 121 11.08 9.86 -15.98
C LEU A 121 11.31 11.22 -15.33
N ILE A 122 11.21 11.29 -14.01
CA ILE A 122 11.39 12.51 -13.21
C ILE A 122 12.52 12.32 -12.20
N ASP A 123 13.24 13.40 -11.88
CA ASP A 123 14.43 13.35 -11.04
C ASP A 123 14.14 13.38 -9.53
N PHE A 124 12.88 13.20 -9.13
CA PHE A 124 12.44 13.18 -7.74
C PHE A 124 11.33 12.15 -7.50
N THR A 125 11.26 11.70 -6.28
CA THR A 125 10.24 10.75 -5.81
C THR A 125 9.10 11.48 -5.10
N PRO A 126 7.90 10.88 -5.02
CA PRO A 126 6.79 11.44 -4.24
C PRO A 126 7.20 11.72 -2.79
N PRO A 127 6.68 12.79 -2.18
CA PRO A 127 6.92 13.09 -0.78
C PRO A 127 6.29 12.06 0.14
N THR A 128 6.71 12.04 1.41
CA THR A 128 6.04 11.31 2.49
C THR A 128 4.58 11.71 2.58
N TYR A 129 3.70 10.73 2.78
CA TYR A 129 2.27 10.96 2.98
C TYR A 129 1.68 10.05 4.05
N ASN A 130 0.56 10.50 4.60
CA ASN A 130 -0.27 9.76 5.55
C ASN A 130 -1.67 9.60 4.99
N LEU A 131 -2.22 8.40 5.12
CA LEU A 131 -3.61 8.10 4.81
C LEU A 131 -4.30 7.59 6.07
N PHE A 132 -5.51 8.05 6.27
CA PHE A 132 -6.37 7.61 7.37
C PHE A 132 -7.62 6.98 6.79
N GLY A 133 -8.09 5.94 7.46
CA GLY A 133 -9.32 5.24 7.12
C GLY A 133 -9.97 4.66 8.35
N PHE A 134 -11.14 4.11 8.17
CA PHE A 134 -11.81 3.31 9.20
C PHE A 134 -12.67 2.23 8.57
N GLU A 135 -12.99 1.24 9.37
CA GLU A 135 -14.00 0.24 9.08
C GLU A 135 -14.83 0.03 10.35
N ALA A 136 -16.14 0.11 10.22
CA ALA A 136 -17.07 -0.14 11.30
C ALA A 136 -18.12 -1.14 10.85
N GLY A 137 -18.41 -2.13 11.66
CA GLY A 137 -19.41 -3.13 11.37
C GLY A 137 -20.27 -3.46 12.55
N ILE A 138 -21.49 -3.92 12.27
CA ILE A 138 -22.43 -4.40 13.25
C ILE A 138 -23.11 -5.68 12.74
N GLU A 139 -23.17 -6.69 13.61
CA GLU A 139 -23.94 -7.91 13.38
C GLU A 139 -25.16 -7.93 14.30
N TRP A 140 -26.33 -7.92 13.69
CA TRP A 140 -27.61 -7.95 14.38
C TRP A 140 -28.22 -9.35 14.27
N PRO A 141 -28.36 -10.11 15.36
CA PRO A 141 -29.05 -11.38 15.35
C PRO A 141 -30.55 -11.16 15.15
N LEU A 142 -31.12 -11.65 14.06
CA LEU A 142 -32.53 -11.58 13.76
C LEU A 142 -33.28 -12.80 14.35
N SER A 143 -32.63 -13.98 14.33
CA SER A 143 -33.09 -15.22 14.95
C SER A 143 -31.88 -16.07 15.31
N GLU A 144 -32.09 -17.30 15.79
CA GLU A 144 -31.01 -18.24 16.12
C GLU A 144 -30.12 -18.59 14.90
N ARG A 145 -30.68 -18.53 13.69
CA ARG A 145 -29.95 -18.86 12.45
C ARG A 145 -29.69 -17.67 11.53
N ASN A 146 -30.45 -16.59 11.71
CA ASN A 146 -30.41 -15.45 10.80
C ASN A 146 -29.72 -14.26 11.44
N LYS A 147 -28.81 -13.63 10.73
CA LYS A 147 -28.17 -12.39 11.16
C LYS A 147 -28.04 -11.39 10.01
N LEU A 148 -28.16 -10.13 10.34
CA LEU A 148 -27.91 -9.02 9.44
C LEU A 148 -26.54 -8.43 9.79
N ARG A 149 -25.64 -8.30 8.81
CA ARG A 149 -24.37 -7.59 8.95
C ARG A 149 -24.42 -6.31 8.14
N MET A 150 -24.05 -5.21 8.73
CA MET A 150 -23.85 -3.94 8.06
C MET A 150 -22.39 -3.54 8.24
N LEU A 151 -21.77 -3.03 7.18
CA LEU A 151 -20.37 -2.59 7.15
C LEU A 151 -20.29 -1.21 6.51
N LEU A 152 -19.61 -0.29 7.17
CA LEU A 152 -19.21 1.00 6.63
C LEU A 152 -17.69 1.09 6.66
N ALA A 153 -17.07 1.36 5.53
CA ALA A 153 -15.63 1.55 5.42
C ALA A 153 -15.32 2.85 4.67
N ALA A 154 -14.25 3.50 5.08
CA ALA A 154 -13.71 4.63 4.37
C ALA A 154 -12.18 4.52 4.29
N ASP A 155 -11.64 4.66 3.07
CA ASP A 155 -10.21 4.77 2.82
C ASP A 155 -9.89 6.20 2.37
N ASN A 156 -8.68 6.67 2.68
CA ASN A 156 -8.24 8.04 2.45
C ASN A 156 -9.30 9.07 2.92
N LEU A 157 -9.71 8.94 4.18
CA LEU A 157 -10.83 9.68 4.79
C LEU A 157 -10.74 11.21 4.58
N PHE A 158 -9.52 11.76 4.64
CA PHE A 158 -9.27 13.19 4.49
C PHE A 158 -9.06 13.64 3.05
N ASN A 159 -9.30 12.74 2.07
CA ASN A 159 -9.12 13.01 0.64
C ASN A 159 -7.75 13.60 0.31
N LYS A 160 -6.69 13.04 0.92
CA LYS A 160 -5.33 13.47 0.68
C LYS A 160 -4.91 13.13 -0.75
N GLU A 161 -4.41 14.10 -1.48
CA GLU A 161 -3.74 13.87 -2.76
C GLU A 161 -2.36 13.28 -2.50
N TYR A 162 -2.06 12.14 -3.12
CA TYR A 162 -0.79 11.45 -3.00
C TYR A 162 -0.44 10.71 -4.29
N LYS A 163 0.79 10.24 -4.38
CA LYS A 163 1.28 9.42 -5.49
C LYS A 163 2.15 8.30 -4.91
N GLU A 164 1.84 7.05 -5.27
CA GLU A 164 2.71 5.93 -4.94
C GLU A 164 3.92 5.88 -5.87
N TYR A 165 5.11 5.65 -5.32
CA TYR A 165 6.33 5.56 -6.11
C TYR A 165 6.30 4.41 -7.12
N THR A 166 5.68 3.29 -6.78
CA THR A 166 5.53 2.11 -7.63
C THR A 166 4.46 2.24 -8.71
N ASN A 167 3.56 3.21 -8.59
CA ASN A 167 2.50 3.45 -9.57
C ASN A 167 3.03 4.25 -10.76
N ARG A 168 3.04 3.67 -11.95
CA ARG A 168 3.48 4.37 -13.18
C ARG A 168 2.53 5.48 -13.60
N SER A 169 1.26 5.41 -13.24
CA SER A 169 0.32 6.50 -13.51
C SER A 169 0.64 7.78 -12.72
N ARG A 170 1.54 7.72 -11.72
CA ARG A 170 1.98 8.88 -10.92
C ARG A 170 2.57 10.04 -11.74
N TYR A 171 3.03 9.76 -12.94
CA TYR A 171 3.52 10.80 -13.84
C TYR A 171 2.40 11.72 -14.34
N TYR A 172 1.17 11.24 -14.38
CA TYR A 172 0.02 11.89 -14.99
C TYR A 172 -1.10 12.20 -14.01
N ALA A 173 -1.27 11.37 -12.97
CA ALA A 173 -2.40 11.46 -12.05
C ALA A 173 -1.97 11.17 -10.60
N HIS A 174 -2.76 11.63 -9.64
CA HIS A 174 -2.72 11.17 -8.27
C HIS A 174 -3.35 9.79 -8.15
N ASP A 175 -3.00 9.08 -7.08
CA ASP A 175 -3.65 7.85 -6.70
C ASP A 175 -5.07 8.12 -6.17
N MET A 176 -5.81 7.06 -5.87
CA MET A 176 -7.23 7.12 -5.51
C MET A 176 -7.48 8.05 -4.33
N GLY A 177 -8.41 8.99 -4.52
CA GLY A 177 -8.91 9.86 -3.46
C GLY A 177 -9.71 9.09 -2.41
N ARG A 178 -10.56 9.81 -1.67
CA ARG A 178 -11.44 9.20 -0.66
C ARG A 178 -12.40 8.20 -1.29
N ASP A 179 -12.46 7.01 -0.71
CA ASP A 179 -13.41 5.95 -1.06
C ASP A 179 -14.26 5.62 0.16
N ILE A 180 -15.58 5.63 0.01
CA ILE A 180 -16.53 5.27 1.06
C ILE A 180 -17.40 4.15 0.54
N ARG A 181 -17.43 3.03 1.28
CA ARG A 181 -18.19 1.84 0.94
C ARG A 181 -19.17 1.49 2.06
N PHE A 182 -20.39 1.18 1.67
CA PHE A 182 -21.40 0.61 2.56
C PHE A 182 -21.88 -0.72 2.01
N SER A 183 -21.95 -1.73 2.85
CA SER A 183 -22.46 -3.05 2.48
C SER A 183 -23.41 -3.60 3.53
N VAL A 184 -24.40 -4.36 3.05
CA VAL A 184 -25.37 -5.07 3.86
C VAL A 184 -25.38 -6.52 3.44
N GLY A 185 -25.21 -7.42 4.38
CA GLY A 185 -25.25 -8.86 4.16
C GLY A 185 -26.30 -9.51 5.06
N TRP A 186 -27.09 -10.39 4.51
CA TRP A 186 -28.02 -11.25 5.27
C TRP A 186 -27.51 -12.68 5.23
N PHE A 187 -27.37 -13.27 6.38
CA PHE A 187 -26.92 -14.65 6.58
C PHE A 187 -28.08 -15.46 7.19
N PHE A 188 -28.36 -16.64 6.64
CA PHE A 188 -29.45 -17.52 7.00
C PHE A 188 -29.00 -18.98 7.04
#